data_849a56beb2d137280cd032ed850bae00
#
_entry.id   849a56beb2d137280cd032ed850bae00
#
_cell.length_a   1.000
_cell.length_b   1.000
_cell.length_c   1.000
_cell.angle_alpha   90.00
_cell.angle_beta   90.00
_cell.angle_gamma   90.00
#
_symmetry.space_group_name_H-M   'P 1'
#
loop_
_entity.id
_entity.type
_entity.pdbx_description
1 polymer ?
#
loop_
_entity_poly.entity_id
_entity_poly.type
_entity_poly.pdbx_seq_one_letter_code
_entity_poly.pdbx_strand_id
1 'polypeptide(L)'
;MMTDRLTKQRKILNDESRPELFHHVRIQYEPVRKAYALLSPEKVFWPNEIGLDILRLCDGTKTAHEIALSLSETYDAPVHEIIDDVYSFLQDWADQLVVKI
;
A
#
# COMPACT_ATOMS: atom_id res chain seq x y z
N MET A 1 30.69 0.95 -6.49
CA MET A 1 30.95 0.58 -5.18
C MET A 1 29.98 -0.39 -4.62
N MET A 2 30.48 -1.17 -3.74
CA MET A 2 29.66 -2.12 -3.09
C MET A 2 28.53 -1.45 -2.35
N THR A 3 28.82 -0.35 -1.77
CA THR A 3 27.84 0.38 -1.01
C THR A 3 26.62 0.74 -1.83
N ASP A 4 26.82 1.14 -3.05
CA ASP A 4 25.71 1.52 -3.89
C ASP A 4 24.78 0.37 -4.16
N ARG A 5 25.31 -0.82 -4.30
CA ARG A 5 24.47 -1.96 -4.52
C ARG A 5 23.72 -2.38 -3.29
N LEU A 6 24.36 -2.22 -2.14
CA LEU A 6 23.74 -2.58 -0.89
C LEU A 6 22.67 -1.58 -0.48
N THR A 7 22.92 -0.33 -0.79
CA THR A 7 21.93 0.70 -0.49
C THR A 7 21.07 1.00 -1.68
N LYS A 8 20.97 0.03 -2.61
CA LYS A 8 20.22 0.16 -3.76
C LYS A 8 19.06 0.97 -3.52
N GLN A 9 18.85 1.91 -4.33
CA GLN A 9 17.87 2.84 -4.12
C GLN A 9 16.58 2.17 -3.91
N ARG A 10 16.00 2.45 -2.82
CA ARG A 10 14.65 2.15 -2.60
C ARG A 10 13.82 3.12 -3.43
N LYS A 11 12.73 2.66 -3.98
CA LYS A 11 11.86 3.53 -4.72
C LYS A 11 11.07 4.39 -3.77
N ILE A 12 10.98 5.68 -4.09
CA ILE A 12 10.25 6.62 -3.26
C ILE A 12 8.95 6.97 -3.96
N LEU A 13 7.86 6.84 -3.24
CA LEU A 13 6.54 7.17 -3.74
C LEU A 13 6.43 8.66 -4.03
N ASN A 14 5.76 9.00 -5.11
CA ASN A 14 5.39 10.38 -5.37
C ASN A 14 3.94 10.42 -5.82
N ASP A 15 3.42 11.62 -6.06
CA ASP A 15 2.01 11.79 -6.40
C ASP A 15 1.57 10.99 -7.62
N GLU A 16 2.47 10.74 -8.53
CA GLU A 16 2.15 10.06 -9.78
C GLU A 16 2.49 8.59 -9.80
N SER A 17 3.03 8.06 -8.72
CA SER A 17 3.24 6.63 -8.60
C SER A 17 1.91 5.91 -8.76
N ARG A 18 1.93 4.74 -9.40
CA ARG A 18 0.71 3.94 -9.58
C ARG A 18 0.87 2.63 -8.82
N PRO A 19 0.56 2.65 -7.54
CA PRO A 19 0.78 1.47 -6.70
C PRO A 19 -0.05 0.28 -7.17
N GLU A 20 0.60 -0.89 -7.12
CA GLU A 20 -0.04 -2.13 -7.52
C GLU A 20 0.49 -3.24 -6.63
N LEU A 21 -0.38 -4.12 -6.16
CA LEU A 21 0.08 -5.27 -5.39
C LEU A 21 0.97 -6.12 -6.26
N PHE A 22 2.07 -6.63 -5.71
CA PHE A 22 2.87 -7.60 -6.43
C PHE A 22 2.03 -8.84 -6.69
N HIS A 23 2.30 -9.55 -7.77
CA HIS A 23 1.48 -10.69 -8.19
C HIS A 23 1.51 -11.83 -7.19
N HIS A 24 2.51 -11.89 -6.33
CA HIS A 24 2.62 -12.95 -5.32
C HIS A 24 1.93 -12.59 -4.01
N VAL A 25 1.22 -11.46 -3.98
CA VAL A 25 0.54 -10.97 -2.79
C VAL A 25 -0.96 -10.97 -3.04
N ARG A 26 -1.73 -11.38 -2.06
CA ARG A 26 -3.18 -11.36 -2.21
C ARG A 26 -3.86 -11.10 -0.87
N ILE A 27 -5.07 -10.58 -0.96
CA ILE A 27 -5.91 -10.34 0.21
C ILE A 27 -6.87 -11.51 0.31
N GLN A 28 -6.97 -12.12 1.49
CA GLN A 28 -7.83 -13.28 1.68
C GLN A 28 -8.55 -13.18 3.02
N TYR A 29 -9.85 -13.46 2.99
CA TYR A 29 -10.64 -13.47 4.21
C TYR A 29 -10.36 -14.73 5.01
N GLU A 30 -10.16 -14.55 6.32
CA GLU A 30 -9.90 -15.66 7.24
C GLU A 30 -11.11 -15.83 8.16
N PRO A 31 -11.92 -16.88 7.94
CA PRO A 31 -13.18 -17.00 8.69
C PRO A 31 -13.01 -17.21 10.18
N VAL A 32 -11.96 -17.90 10.59
CA VAL A 32 -11.75 -18.15 12.02
C VAL A 32 -11.50 -16.85 12.75
N ARG A 33 -10.65 -16.00 12.19
CA ARG A 33 -10.37 -14.71 12.77
C ARG A 33 -11.39 -13.64 12.39
N LYS A 34 -12.21 -13.94 11.39
CA LYS A 34 -13.19 -12.99 10.87
C LYS A 34 -12.50 -11.69 10.45
N ALA A 35 -11.39 -11.82 9.77
CA ALA A 35 -10.57 -10.69 9.35
C ALA A 35 -9.91 -11.00 8.03
N TYR A 36 -9.46 -9.95 7.34
CA TYR A 36 -8.76 -10.13 6.08
C TYR A 36 -7.26 -10.14 6.32
N ALA A 37 -6.61 -11.13 5.76
CA ALA A 37 -5.17 -11.25 5.79
C ALA A 37 -4.59 -10.80 4.47
N LEU A 38 -3.39 -10.25 4.53
CA LEU A 38 -2.59 -9.98 3.34
C LEU A 38 -1.52 -11.06 3.30
N LEU A 39 -1.57 -11.90 2.28
CA LEU A 39 -0.69 -13.07 2.20
C LEU A 39 0.43 -12.81 1.20
N SER A 40 1.65 -13.06 1.61
CA SER A 40 2.80 -13.09 0.73
C SER A 40 3.52 -14.41 0.96
N PRO A 41 4.49 -14.79 0.11
CA PRO A 41 5.14 -16.10 0.27
C PRO A 41 5.78 -16.32 1.62
N GLU A 42 6.27 -15.26 2.26
CA GLU A 42 7.02 -15.41 3.49
C GLU A 42 6.33 -14.85 4.71
N LYS A 43 5.28 -14.09 4.54
CA LYS A 43 4.65 -13.40 5.66
C LYS A 43 3.16 -13.30 5.50
N VAL A 44 2.49 -13.21 6.65
CA VAL A 44 1.07 -12.90 6.71
C VAL A 44 0.94 -11.60 7.46
N PHE A 45 0.22 -10.66 6.89
CA PHE A 45 -0.04 -9.37 7.53
C PHE A 45 -1.52 -9.26 7.85
N TRP A 46 -1.83 -8.50 8.88
CA TRP A 46 -3.23 -8.29 9.29
C TRP A 46 -3.52 -6.80 9.27
N PRO A 47 -3.74 -6.22 8.09
CA PRO A 47 -3.98 -4.77 8.00
C PRO A 47 -5.29 -4.39 8.67
N ASN A 48 -5.35 -3.17 9.19
CA ASN A 48 -6.60 -2.67 9.72
C ASN A 48 -7.51 -2.27 8.55
N GLU A 49 -8.70 -1.80 8.89
CA GLU A 49 -9.72 -1.48 7.90
C GLU A 49 -9.23 -0.44 6.88
N ILE A 50 -8.60 0.60 7.36
CA ILE A 50 -8.09 1.65 6.48
C ILE A 50 -6.99 1.11 5.58
N GLY A 51 -6.07 0.33 6.16
CA GLY A 51 -5.02 -0.30 5.39
C GLY A 51 -5.55 -1.19 4.28
N LEU A 52 -6.61 -1.95 4.56
CA LEU A 52 -7.26 -2.78 3.55
C LEU A 52 -7.85 -1.94 2.43
N ASP A 53 -8.49 -0.82 2.77
CA ASP A 53 -9.08 0.03 1.76
C ASP A 53 -7.99 0.60 0.83
N ILE A 54 -6.85 0.98 1.41
CA ILE A 54 -5.73 1.47 0.61
C ILE A 54 -5.22 0.35 -0.31
N LEU A 55 -5.02 -0.83 0.25
CA LEU A 55 -4.49 -1.95 -0.54
C LEU A 55 -5.43 -2.34 -1.68
N ARG A 56 -6.73 -2.27 -1.46
CA ARG A 56 -7.69 -2.60 -2.51
C ARG A 56 -7.69 -1.61 -3.65
N LEU A 57 -7.20 -0.40 -3.42
CA LEU A 57 -7.08 0.60 -4.47
C LEU A 57 -5.77 0.47 -5.24
N CYS A 58 -4.88 -0.42 -4.79
CA CYS A 58 -3.57 -0.60 -5.42
C CYS A 58 -3.67 -1.60 -6.57
N ASP A 59 -4.28 -1.20 -7.65
CA ASP A 59 -4.45 -2.04 -8.83
C ASP A 59 -3.64 -1.55 -10.04
N GLY A 60 -2.79 -0.57 -9.85
CA GLY A 60 -1.94 -0.04 -10.91
C GLY A 60 -2.62 0.99 -11.79
N THR A 61 -3.92 1.23 -11.61
CA THR A 61 -4.65 2.16 -12.47
C THR A 61 -4.76 3.56 -11.87
N LYS A 62 -4.57 3.69 -10.56
CA LYS A 62 -4.70 4.97 -9.86
C LYS A 62 -3.36 5.46 -9.40
N THR A 63 -3.16 6.76 -9.48
CA THR A 63 -1.95 7.36 -8.90
C THR A 63 -2.10 7.41 -7.39
N ALA A 64 -0.99 7.59 -6.69
CA ALA A 64 -1.02 7.73 -5.24
C ALA A 64 -1.92 8.88 -4.83
N HIS A 65 -1.89 9.96 -5.57
CA HIS A 65 -2.75 11.11 -5.27
C HIS A 65 -4.22 10.74 -5.46
N GLU A 66 -4.55 10.01 -6.50
CA GLU A 66 -5.92 9.56 -6.73
C GLU A 66 -6.41 8.62 -5.63
N ILE A 67 -5.52 7.78 -5.13
CA ILE A 67 -5.86 6.91 -3.99
C ILE A 67 -6.21 7.76 -2.77
N ALA A 68 -5.40 8.78 -2.49
CA ALA A 68 -5.68 9.67 -1.37
C ALA A 68 -7.01 10.40 -1.55
N LEU A 69 -7.30 10.84 -2.76
CA LEU A 69 -8.58 11.50 -3.03
C LEU A 69 -9.76 10.55 -2.82
N SER A 70 -9.60 9.32 -3.25
CA SER A 70 -10.63 8.31 -3.08
C SER A 70 -10.94 8.06 -1.60
N LEU A 71 -9.89 7.96 -0.79
CA LEU A 71 -10.06 7.76 0.64
C LEU A 71 -10.65 8.99 1.32
N SER A 72 -10.28 10.16 0.84
CA SER A 72 -10.86 11.41 1.34
C SER A 72 -12.37 11.38 1.19
N GLU A 73 -12.86 10.88 0.07
CA GLU A 73 -14.29 10.77 -0.16
C GLU A 73 -14.93 9.69 0.71
N THR A 74 -14.28 8.53 0.78
CA THR A 74 -14.82 7.40 1.54
C THR A 74 -14.97 7.75 3.01
N TYR A 75 -14.00 8.45 3.57
CA TYR A 75 -13.99 8.74 5.01
C TYR A 75 -14.43 10.15 5.34
N ASP A 76 -14.89 10.90 4.32
CA ASP A 76 -15.38 12.26 4.51
C ASP A 76 -14.37 13.11 5.27
N ALA A 77 -13.13 13.07 4.86
CA ALA A 77 -12.04 13.80 5.48
C ALA A 77 -11.30 14.59 4.41
N PRO A 78 -10.85 15.82 4.71
CA PRO A 78 -10.09 16.60 3.72
C PRO A 78 -8.81 15.88 3.34
N VAL A 79 -8.49 15.92 2.06
CA VAL A 79 -7.32 15.17 1.57
C VAL A 79 -6.03 15.64 2.24
N HIS A 80 -5.91 16.93 2.55
CA HIS A 80 -4.68 17.43 3.17
C HIS A 80 -4.47 16.87 4.59
N GLU A 81 -5.52 16.33 5.21
CA GLU A 81 -5.38 15.76 6.54
C GLU A 81 -4.95 14.30 6.50
N ILE A 82 -5.20 13.62 5.39
CA ILE A 82 -4.93 12.19 5.33
C ILE A 82 -3.82 11.81 4.36
N ILE A 83 -3.42 12.72 3.48
CA ILE A 83 -2.51 12.37 2.40
C ILE A 83 -1.16 11.85 2.89
N ASP A 84 -0.63 12.45 3.95
CA ASP A 84 0.66 12.02 4.49
C ASP A 84 0.58 10.62 5.05
N ASP A 85 -0.53 10.30 5.73
CA ASP A 85 -0.72 8.96 6.28
C ASP A 85 -0.88 7.93 5.17
N VAL A 86 -1.63 8.27 4.13
CA VAL A 86 -1.81 7.37 2.99
C VAL A 86 -0.47 7.09 2.32
N TYR A 87 0.32 8.15 2.11
CA TYR A 87 1.61 7.98 1.45
C TYR A 87 2.58 7.20 2.33
N SER A 88 2.54 7.40 3.64
CA SER A 88 3.36 6.60 4.55
C SER A 88 2.99 5.13 4.49
N PHE A 89 1.71 4.82 4.46
CA PHE A 89 1.24 3.44 4.31
C PHE A 89 1.76 2.83 3.02
N LEU A 90 1.59 3.55 1.91
CA LEU A 90 2.02 3.03 0.61
C LEU A 90 3.52 2.83 0.56
N GLN A 91 4.28 3.77 1.13
CA GLN A 91 5.73 3.64 1.16
C GLN A 91 6.16 2.45 2.00
N ASP A 92 5.53 2.27 3.17
CA ASP A 92 5.86 1.13 4.03
C ASP A 92 5.59 -0.19 3.33
N TRP A 93 4.45 -0.31 2.65
CA TRP A 93 4.13 -1.53 1.91
C TRP A 93 5.08 -1.74 0.73
N ALA A 94 5.51 -0.64 0.09
CA ALA A 94 6.49 -0.73 -0.98
C ALA A 94 7.83 -1.23 -0.45
N ASP A 95 8.25 -0.72 0.69
CA ASP A 95 9.50 -1.12 1.32
C ASP A 95 9.47 -2.60 1.71
N GLN A 96 8.31 -3.14 1.99
CA GLN A 96 8.16 -4.54 2.36
C GLN A 96 7.87 -5.43 1.15
N LEU A 97 7.92 -4.88 -0.06
CA LEU A 97 7.69 -5.61 -1.30
C LEU A 97 6.28 -6.21 -1.40
N VAL A 98 5.34 -5.53 -0.81
CA VAL A 98 3.92 -5.88 -0.91
C VAL A 98 3.30 -5.14 -2.08
N VAL A 99 3.69 -3.89 -2.24
CA VAL A 99 3.18 -3.01 -3.29
C VAL A 99 4.35 -2.54 -4.14
N LYS A 100 4.19 -2.56 -5.44
CA LYS A 100 5.20 -1.96 -6.32
C LYS A 100 4.73 -0.58 -6.74
N ILE A 101 5.67 0.32 -6.84
CA ILE A 101 5.38 1.70 -7.15
C ILE A 101 6.25 2.21 -8.34
#